data_c0da1ed6c1afa622599c53121d4a8e83
#
_entry.id   c0da1ed6c1afa622599c53121d4a8e83
#
_cell.length_a   1.000
_cell.length_b   1.000
_cell.length_c   1.000
_cell.angle_alpha   90.00
_cell.angle_beta   90.00
_cell.angle_gamma   90.00
#
_symmetry.space_group_name_H-M   'P 1'
#
loop_
_entity.id
_entity.type
_entity.pdbx_description
1 polymer ?
#
loop_
_entity_poly.entity_id
_entity_poly.type
_entity_poly.pdbx_seq_one_letter_code
_entity_poly.pdbx_strand_id
1 'polypeptide(L)'
;MERATGGTLPVALPFWGQTGGVRAPPPRRPVLDRPRRGSQPVLAVLLTLLLVGGVWVQEIVDQFAFGGALDQYGIIPRDPGSVTNVLTAPFLHGGFGHLIANTVPLAVLAFMSALRGVGRFLVATLVIVVVGGFLVWLLGRGGSLHLGASELVFGYLAYLIGVGWWERTPGAVIVALVAVFLYGGAIWGVLPTNPLISWEAHLFGFLAGLLAAALLHRKRPARSAQVDPYSPRSRW
;
A
#
# COMPACT_ATOMS: atom_id res chain seq x y z
N MET A 1 -21.01 -46.36 90.21
CA MET A 1 -22.13 -45.92 89.34
C MET A 1 -21.54 -44.95 88.34
N GLU A 2 -21.15 -45.51 87.20
CA GLU A 2 -21.84 -45.42 85.87
C GLU A 2 -21.76 -44.01 85.27
N ARG A 3 -21.38 -43.82 84.09
CA ARG A 3 -21.50 -44.47 82.84
C ARG A 3 -20.49 -44.00 81.84
N ALA A 4 -20.06 -44.85 80.99
CA ALA A 4 -19.33 -44.56 79.78
C ALA A 4 -20.24 -43.85 78.72
N THR A 5 -19.74 -42.86 78.03
CA THR A 5 -20.34 -42.42 76.77
C THR A 5 -19.28 -42.44 75.66
N GLY A 6 -19.57 -43.24 74.66
CA GLY A 6 -18.70 -43.50 73.52
C GLY A 6 -18.54 -42.31 72.60
N GLY A 7 -17.32 -41.98 72.31
CA GLY A 7 -16.97 -41.07 71.28
C GLY A 7 -16.86 -41.79 69.94
N THR A 8 -17.78 -41.52 69.05
CA THR A 8 -17.71 -41.95 67.65
C THR A 8 -16.62 -41.17 66.89
N LEU A 9 -15.64 -41.90 66.39
CA LEU A 9 -14.62 -41.38 65.48
C LEU A 9 -15.26 -40.96 64.17
N PRO A 10 -14.94 -39.81 63.61
CA PRO A 10 -15.43 -39.46 62.25
C PRO A 10 -14.72 -40.32 61.19
N VAL A 11 -15.53 -41.03 60.39
CA VAL A 11 -15.07 -41.78 59.26
C VAL A 11 -14.54 -40.80 58.20
N ALA A 12 -13.22 -40.84 57.94
CA ALA A 12 -12.62 -40.11 56.83
C ALA A 12 -13.12 -40.71 55.51
N LEU A 13 -13.88 -39.91 54.76
CA LEU A 13 -14.27 -40.26 53.38
C LEU A 13 -13.05 -40.21 52.49
N PRO A 14 -12.87 -41.15 51.55
CA PRO A 14 -11.73 -41.18 50.65
C PRO A 14 -11.75 -40.00 49.69
N PHE A 15 -10.61 -39.37 49.55
CA PHE A 15 -10.34 -38.21 48.67
C PHE A 15 -10.20 -38.65 47.18
N TRP A 16 -11.28 -39.23 46.61
CA TRP A 16 -11.32 -39.61 45.20
C TRP A 16 -12.37 -38.77 44.47
N GLY A 17 -11.94 -37.69 43.81
CA GLY A 17 -12.91 -36.92 43.04
C GLY A 17 -12.46 -35.57 42.51
N GLN A 18 -11.16 -35.30 42.38
CA GLN A 18 -10.72 -34.20 41.48
C GLN A 18 -10.38 -34.80 40.12
N THR A 19 -11.41 -35.11 39.32
CA THR A 19 -11.23 -35.25 37.87
C THR A 19 -10.77 -33.90 37.35
N GLY A 20 -9.47 -33.80 37.08
CA GLY A 20 -8.90 -32.69 36.37
C GLY A 20 -9.66 -32.49 35.07
N GLY A 21 -10.56 -31.51 35.06
CA GLY A 21 -11.27 -31.10 33.85
C GLY A 21 -10.28 -30.75 32.80
N VAL A 22 -10.03 -31.65 31.84
CA VAL A 22 -9.28 -31.36 30.63
C VAL A 22 -10.07 -30.26 29.92
N ARG A 23 -9.62 -29.00 30.07
CA ARG A 23 -10.21 -27.89 29.31
C ARG A 23 -10.05 -28.23 27.85
N ALA A 24 -11.18 -28.44 27.15
CA ALA A 24 -11.17 -28.58 25.71
C ALA A 24 -10.40 -27.41 25.11
N PRO A 25 -9.50 -27.67 24.14
CA PRO A 25 -8.79 -26.57 23.47
C PRO A 25 -9.81 -25.63 22.82
N PRO A 26 -9.58 -24.31 22.88
CA PRO A 26 -10.50 -23.34 22.28
C PRO A 26 -10.71 -23.68 20.80
N PRO A 27 -11.94 -23.47 20.27
CA PRO A 27 -12.22 -23.76 18.87
C PRO A 27 -11.22 -22.99 18.00
N ARG A 28 -10.53 -23.70 17.11
CA ARG A 28 -9.61 -23.10 16.14
C ARG A 28 -10.43 -22.13 15.29
N ARG A 29 -10.14 -20.85 15.40
CA ARG A 29 -10.73 -19.85 14.50
C ARG A 29 -10.46 -20.29 13.07
N PRO A 30 -11.46 -20.22 12.16
CA PRO A 30 -11.24 -20.51 10.75
C PRO A 30 -10.05 -19.68 10.29
N VAL A 31 -9.03 -20.34 9.80
CA VAL A 31 -7.92 -19.67 9.10
C VAL A 31 -8.55 -19.19 7.80
N LEU A 32 -9.03 -17.94 7.79
CA LEU A 32 -9.43 -17.29 6.55
C LEU A 32 -8.24 -17.45 5.60
N ASP A 33 -8.48 -18.12 4.49
CA ASP A 33 -7.48 -18.46 3.48
C ASP A 33 -6.60 -17.24 3.19
N ARG A 34 -5.41 -17.20 3.78
CA ARG A 34 -4.39 -16.25 3.37
C ARG A 34 -3.99 -16.68 1.96
N PRO A 35 -4.09 -15.80 0.97
CA PRO A 35 -3.69 -16.13 -0.39
C PRO A 35 -2.30 -16.77 -0.32
N ARG A 36 -2.16 -17.93 -0.95
CA ARG A 36 -0.92 -18.71 -0.94
C ARG A 36 0.24 -17.80 -1.32
N ARG A 37 1.31 -17.78 -0.55
CA ARG A 37 2.49 -16.90 -0.78
C ARG A 37 3.04 -16.99 -2.22
N GLY A 38 2.80 -18.09 -2.94
CA GLY A 38 3.22 -18.30 -4.32
C GLY A 38 2.44 -17.51 -5.37
N SER A 39 1.24 -16.99 -5.08
CA SER A 39 0.43 -16.24 -6.05
C SER A 39 0.74 -14.74 -6.11
N GLN A 40 1.42 -14.17 -5.12
CA GLN A 40 1.68 -12.73 -5.05
C GLN A 40 2.55 -12.18 -6.19
N PRO A 41 3.67 -12.82 -6.60
CA PRO A 41 4.47 -12.33 -7.72
C PRO A 41 3.71 -12.39 -9.05
N VAL A 42 2.93 -13.45 -9.27
CA VAL A 42 2.11 -13.59 -10.49
C VAL A 42 1.06 -12.48 -10.56
N LEU A 43 0.36 -12.21 -9.45
CA LEU A 43 -0.63 -11.13 -9.39
C LEU A 43 0.04 -9.75 -9.59
N ALA A 44 1.23 -9.55 -9.05
CA ALA A 44 1.99 -8.32 -9.26
C ALA A 44 2.35 -8.12 -10.74
N VAL A 45 2.80 -9.18 -11.42
CA VAL A 45 3.06 -9.14 -12.87
C VAL A 45 1.78 -8.82 -13.63
N LEU A 46 0.67 -9.52 -13.35
CA LEU A 46 -0.60 -9.31 -14.04
C LEU A 46 -1.13 -7.88 -13.86
N LEU A 47 -1.07 -7.34 -12.65
CA LEU A 47 -1.50 -5.96 -12.36
C LEU A 47 -0.62 -4.93 -13.10
N THR A 48 0.69 -5.18 -13.13
CA THR A 48 1.63 -4.32 -13.87
C THR A 48 1.36 -4.36 -15.37
N LEU A 49 1.17 -5.56 -15.92
CA LEU A 49 0.85 -5.72 -17.35
C LEU A 49 -0.50 -5.09 -17.70
N LEU A 50 -1.51 -5.21 -16.83
CA LEU A 50 -2.79 -4.57 -17.00
C LEU A 50 -2.66 -3.05 -17.00
N LEU A 51 -1.91 -2.48 -16.08
CA LEU A 51 -1.70 -1.04 -16.00
C LEU A 51 -0.90 -0.52 -17.20
N VAL A 52 0.27 -1.09 -17.47
CA VAL A 52 1.15 -0.65 -18.56
C VAL A 52 0.50 -0.94 -19.92
N GLY A 53 -0.08 -2.13 -20.09
CA GLY A 53 -0.81 -2.48 -21.32
C GLY A 53 -2.03 -1.59 -21.54
N GLY A 54 -2.74 -1.24 -20.47
CA GLY A 54 -3.89 -0.34 -20.52
C GLY A 54 -3.52 1.05 -21.04
N VAL A 55 -2.44 1.67 -20.55
CA VAL A 55 -2.00 2.98 -21.04
C VAL A 55 -1.47 2.91 -22.48
N TRP A 56 -0.85 1.80 -22.88
CA TRP A 56 -0.46 1.60 -24.27
C TRP A 56 -1.66 1.45 -25.21
N VAL A 57 -2.65 0.65 -24.83
CA VAL A 57 -3.88 0.48 -25.61
C VAL A 57 -4.62 1.81 -25.74
N GLN A 58 -4.72 2.57 -24.63
CA GLN A 58 -5.35 3.89 -24.63
C GLN A 58 -4.66 4.81 -25.62
N GLU A 59 -3.34 4.94 -25.58
CA GLU A 59 -2.58 5.85 -26.46
C GLU A 59 -2.67 5.42 -27.93
N ILE A 60 -2.60 4.11 -28.22
CA ILE A 60 -2.78 3.59 -29.59
C ILE A 60 -4.18 3.96 -30.10
N VAL A 61 -5.22 3.74 -29.29
CA VAL A 61 -6.60 4.08 -29.68
C VAL A 61 -6.73 5.60 -29.87
N ASP A 62 -6.15 6.41 -29.00
CA ASP A 62 -6.20 7.86 -29.11
C ASP A 62 -5.55 8.33 -30.41
N GLN A 63 -4.32 7.92 -30.68
CA GLN A 63 -3.58 8.39 -31.86
C GLN A 63 -4.20 7.92 -33.17
N PHE A 64 -4.66 6.66 -33.28
CA PHE A 64 -5.14 6.10 -34.55
C PHE A 64 -6.65 6.25 -34.77
N ALA A 65 -7.47 6.29 -33.73
CA ALA A 65 -8.92 6.40 -33.87
C ALA A 65 -9.43 7.83 -33.56
N PHE A 66 -8.76 8.58 -32.69
CA PHE A 66 -9.21 9.91 -32.25
C PHE A 66 -8.25 11.04 -32.60
N GLY A 67 -7.08 10.75 -33.24
CA GLY A 67 -6.13 11.77 -33.67
C GLY A 67 -5.53 12.60 -32.51
N GLY A 68 -5.41 12.00 -31.30
CA GLY A 68 -4.93 12.68 -30.10
C GLY A 68 -6.01 13.48 -29.36
N ALA A 69 -7.29 13.35 -29.74
CA ALA A 69 -8.35 14.16 -29.12
C ALA A 69 -8.69 13.75 -27.69
N LEU A 70 -8.30 12.55 -27.23
CA LEU A 70 -8.56 12.14 -25.85
C LEU A 70 -7.67 12.88 -24.84
N ASP A 71 -6.60 13.53 -25.26
CA ASP A 71 -5.77 14.36 -24.41
C ASP A 71 -6.56 15.49 -23.74
N GLN A 72 -7.67 15.95 -24.34
CA GLN A 72 -8.57 16.95 -23.74
C GLN A 72 -9.12 16.52 -22.36
N TYR A 73 -9.12 15.23 -22.05
CA TYR A 73 -9.52 14.71 -20.74
C TYR A 73 -8.37 14.71 -19.70
N GLY A 74 -7.29 15.44 -19.97
CA GLY A 74 -6.29 15.83 -18.97
C GLY A 74 -6.85 16.86 -17.97
N ILE A 75 -6.11 17.11 -16.90
CA ILE A 75 -6.50 18.07 -15.85
C ILE A 75 -6.15 19.49 -16.31
N ILE A 76 -7.14 20.39 -16.29
CA ILE A 76 -6.95 21.84 -16.42
C ILE A 76 -7.17 22.44 -15.03
N PRO A 77 -6.15 23.02 -14.39
CA PRO A 77 -6.26 23.52 -13.04
C PRO A 77 -7.32 24.59 -12.86
N ARG A 78 -8.17 24.38 -11.85
CA ARG A 78 -9.30 25.27 -11.47
C ARG A 78 -10.39 25.41 -12.51
N ASP A 79 -10.40 24.56 -13.55
CA ASP A 79 -11.55 24.45 -14.45
C ASP A 79 -12.54 23.42 -13.88
N PRO A 80 -13.77 23.83 -13.49
CA PRO A 80 -14.77 22.90 -12.93
C PRO A 80 -15.15 21.76 -13.91
N GLY A 81 -15.05 21.99 -15.21
CA GLY A 81 -15.32 20.99 -16.25
C GLY A 81 -14.30 19.85 -16.24
N SER A 82 -13.07 20.10 -15.75
CA SER A 82 -11.98 19.11 -15.72
C SER A 82 -11.77 18.45 -14.36
N VAL A 83 -12.57 18.71 -13.33
CA VAL A 83 -12.35 18.13 -11.99
C VAL A 83 -12.42 16.60 -12.01
N THR A 84 -13.29 16.02 -12.81
CA THR A 84 -13.40 14.55 -12.97
C THR A 84 -12.24 13.95 -13.74
N ASN A 85 -11.50 14.76 -14.49
CA ASN A 85 -10.34 14.33 -15.27
C ASN A 85 -9.16 13.91 -14.40
N VAL A 86 -9.21 14.14 -13.09
CA VAL A 86 -8.25 13.56 -12.14
C VAL A 86 -8.22 12.03 -12.22
N LEU A 87 -9.32 11.38 -12.66
CA LEU A 87 -9.41 9.94 -12.81
C LEU A 87 -8.86 9.43 -14.15
N THR A 88 -8.76 10.27 -15.16
CA THR A 88 -8.33 9.89 -16.52
C THR A 88 -6.91 10.35 -16.84
N ALA A 89 -6.53 11.54 -16.39
CA ALA A 89 -5.28 12.18 -16.73
C ALA A 89 -4.01 11.31 -16.52
N PRO A 90 -3.88 10.50 -15.43
CA PRO A 90 -2.71 9.64 -15.24
C PRO A 90 -2.60 8.49 -16.25
N PHE A 91 -3.62 8.25 -17.07
CA PHE A 91 -3.64 7.18 -18.06
C PHE A 91 -3.52 7.70 -19.49
N LEU A 92 -3.60 9.02 -19.70
CA LEU A 92 -3.45 9.69 -20.97
C LEU A 92 -1.98 10.08 -21.23
N HIS A 93 -1.60 10.18 -22.51
CA HIS A 93 -0.25 10.61 -22.89
C HIS A 93 -0.30 11.51 -24.11
N GLY A 94 0.46 12.59 -24.09
CA GLY A 94 0.60 13.52 -25.23
C GLY A 94 1.56 12.96 -26.31
N GLY A 95 1.30 11.76 -26.79
CA GLY A 95 2.05 11.08 -27.84
C GLY A 95 2.99 9.98 -27.34
N PHE A 96 3.41 9.12 -28.29
CA PHE A 96 4.23 7.94 -28.00
C PHE A 96 5.57 8.23 -27.33
N GLY A 97 6.18 9.39 -27.61
CA GLY A 97 7.44 9.78 -26.94
C GLY A 97 7.28 9.91 -25.43
N HIS A 98 6.17 10.52 -25.00
CA HIS A 98 5.82 10.67 -23.59
C HIS A 98 5.49 9.31 -22.94
N LEU A 99 4.70 8.47 -23.63
CA LEU A 99 4.37 7.13 -23.17
C LEU A 99 5.63 6.25 -22.99
N ILE A 100 6.54 6.24 -23.97
CA ILE A 100 7.79 5.46 -23.92
C ILE A 100 8.63 5.89 -22.72
N ALA A 101 8.77 7.20 -22.47
CA ALA A 101 9.53 7.71 -21.33
C ALA A 101 8.97 7.25 -19.98
N ASN A 102 7.64 7.08 -19.88
CA ASN A 102 6.98 6.60 -18.67
C ASN A 102 6.98 5.05 -18.53
N THR A 103 7.08 4.30 -19.64
CA THR A 103 6.82 2.85 -19.65
C THR A 103 7.70 2.08 -18.68
N VAL A 104 9.02 2.24 -18.75
CA VAL A 104 9.94 1.46 -17.89
C VAL A 104 9.83 1.87 -16.42
N PRO A 105 9.86 3.17 -16.04
CA PRO A 105 9.64 3.58 -14.66
C PRO A 105 8.30 3.10 -14.10
N LEU A 106 7.22 3.24 -14.86
CA LEU A 106 5.89 2.78 -14.45
C LEU A 106 5.87 1.28 -14.22
N ALA A 107 6.39 0.48 -15.17
CA ALA A 107 6.41 -0.97 -15.06
C ALA A 107 7.16 -1.44 -13.80
N VAL A 108 8.36 -0.91 -13.56
CA VAL A 108 9.20 -1.34 -12.43
C VAL A 108 8.59 -0.90 -11.10
N LEU A 109 8.20 0.35 -10.97
CA LEU A 109 7.69 0.89 -9.70
C LEU A 109 6.29 0.34 -9.37
N ALA A 110 5.42 0.15 -10.36
CA ALA A 110 4.13 -0.51 -10.17
C ALA A 110 4.31 -1.97 -9.74
N PHE A 111 5.22 -2.73 -10.39
CA PHE A 111 5.52 -4.10 -10.00
C PHE A 111 6.02 -4.19 -8.56
N MET A 112 7.02 -3.38 -8.19
CA MET A 112 7.55 -3.33 -6.82
C MET A 112 6.46 -2.97 -5.80
N SER A 113 5.55 -2.05 -6.15
CA SER A 113 4.42 -1.66 -5.31
C SER A 113 3.39 -2.78 -5.20
N ALA A 114 3.08 -3.48 -6.29
CA ALA A 114 2.14 -4.60 -6.33
C ALA A 114 2.63 -5.83 -5.52
N LEU A 115 3.95 -6.04 -5.41
CA LEU A 115 4.54 -7.05 -4.53
C LEU A 115 4.18 -6.82 -3.05
N ARG A 116 3.75 -5.62 -2.66
CA ARG A 116 3.26 -5.30 -1.31
C ARG A 116 1.88 -5.89 -1.02
N GLY A 117 1.20 -6.40 -2.04
CA GLY A 117 -0.13 -7.02 -2.02
C GLY A 117 -1.15 -6.23 -2.82
N VAL A 118 -2.06 -6.96 -3.50
CA VAL A 118 -3.06 -6.40 -4.42
C VAL A 118 -3.86 -5.26 -3.79
N GLY A 119 -4.44 -5.48 -2.60
CA GLY A 119 -5.26 -4.46 -1.95
C GLY A 119 -4.49 -3.17 -1.64
N ARG A 120 -3.22 -3.30 -1.18
CA ARG A 120 -2.38 -2.12 -0.94
C ARG A 120 -2.01 -1.40 -2.22
N PHE A 121 -1.70 -2.13 -3.28
CA PHE A 121 -1.41 -1.56 -4.59
C PHE A 121 -2.60 -0.76 -5.12
N LEU A 122 -3.81 -1.34 -5.12
CA LEU A 122 -5.01 -0.67 -5.60
C LEU A 122 -5.36 0.57 -4.78
N VAL A 123 -5.27 0.49 -3.45
CA VAL A 123 -5.53 1.66 -2.59
C VAL A 123 -4.46 2.72 -2.76
N ALA A 124 -3.17 2.35 -2.87
CA ALA A 124 -2.10 3.30 -3.13
C ALA A 124 -2.31 4.00 -4.49
N THR A 125 -2.63 3.25 -5.54
CA THR A 125 -2.96 3.81 -6.86
C THR A 125 -4.13 4.79 -6.76
N LEU A 126 -5.22 4.41 -6.10
CA LEU A 126 -6.39 5.28 -5.91
C LEU A 126 -6.04 6.56 -5.16
N VAL A 127 -5.26 6.48 -4.08
CA VAL A 127 -4.82 7.65 -3.33
C VAL A 127 -3.96 8.56 -4.19
N ILE A 128 -3.02 8.00 -4.97
CA ILE A 128 -2.15 8.79 -5.86
C ILE A 128 -3.01 9.53 -6.88
N VAL A 129 -3.87 8.82 -7.62
CA VAL A 129 -4.73 9.38 -8.67
C VAL A 129 -5.69 10.45 -8.12
N VAL A 130 -6.40 10.13 -7.03
CA VAL A 130 -7.43 11.05 -6.52
C VAL A 130 -6.82 12.23 -5.78
N VAL A 131 -5.88 11.98 -4.86
CA VAL A 131 -5.31 13.06 -4.05
C VAL A 131 -4.27 13.85 -4.86
N GLY A 132 -3.38 13.17 -5.60
CA GLY A 132 -2.40 13.83 -6.46
C GLY A 132 -3.07 14.65 -7.55
N GLY A 133 -3.97 14.03 -8.32
CA GLY A 133 -4.71 14.70 -9.37
C GLY A 133 -5.58 15.85 -8.86
N PHE A 134 -6.24 15.71 -7.69
CA PHE A 134 -7.01 16.80 -7.09
C PHE A 134 -6.09 17.97 -6.66
N LEU A 135 -4.91 17.70 -6.14
CA LEU A 135 -3.93 18.74 -5.82
C LEU A 135 -3.40 19.42 -7.08
N VAL A 136 -3.19 18.68 -8.19
CA VAL A 136 -2.88 19.27 -9.49
C VAL A 136 -4.01 20.20 -9.94
N TRP A 137 -5.27 19.73 -9.88
CA TRP A 137 -6.42 20.54 -10.25
C TRP A 137 -6.53 21.80 -9.41
N LEU A 138 -6.30 21.70 -8.09
CA LEU A 138 -6.44 22.84 -7.16
C LEU A 138 -5.29 23.85 -7.27
N LEU A 139 -4.05 23.35 -7.35
CA LEU A 139 -2.82 24.15 -7.14
C LEU A 139 -1.92 24.24 -8.38
N GLY A 140 -2.19 23.47 -9.44
CA GLY A 140 -1.40 23.46 -10.66
C GLY A 140 -1.40 24.79 -11.40
N ARG A 141 -0.48 24.95 -12.36
CA ARG A 141 -0.42 26.15 -13.22
C ARG A 141 -1.71 26.31 -14.02
N GLY A 142 -2.32 27.49 -13.96
CA GLY A 142 -3.48 27.81 -14.79
C GLY A 142 -3.11 27.86 -16.28
N GLY A 143 -4.07 27.48 -17.14
CA GLY A 143 -3.89 27.49 -18.59
C GLY A 143 -2.96 26.40 -19.13
N SER A 144 -2.59 25.40 -18.32
CA SER A 144 -1.84 24.23 -18.75
C SER A 144 -2.71 22.98 -18.64
N LEU A 145 -2.44 22.00 -19.51
CA LEU A 145 -3.07 20.69 -19.51
C LEU A 145 -2.09 19.68 -18.87
N HIS A 146 -2.55 18.99 -17.82
CA HIS A 146 -1.75 18.01 -17.11
C HIS A 146 -2.27 16.61 -17.40
N LEU A 147 -1.41 15.74 -17.91
CA LEU A 147 -1.69 14.34 -18.21
C LEU A 147 -0.38 13.54 -18.19
N GLY A 148 -0.49 12.22 -18.07
CA GLY A 148 0.65 11.30 -18.13
C GLY A 148 0.81 10.43 -16.89
N ALA A 149 1.30 9.20 -17.08
CA ALA A 149 1.54 8.25 -16.01
C ALA A 149 2.68 8.66 -15.05
N SER A 150 3.35 9.77 -15.31
CA SER A 150 4.43 10.25 -14.42
C SER A 150 3.93 10.58 -13.01
N GLU A 151 2.68 11.01 -12.84
CA GLU A 151 2.05 11.15 -11.52
C GLU A 151 2.09 9.82 -10.74
N LEU A 152 1.74 8.70 -11.39
CA LEU A 152 1.83 7.36 -10.80
C LEU A 152 3.28 6.93 -10.54
N VAL A 153 4.18 7.23 -11.46
CA VAL A 153 5.62 6.93 -11.32
C VAL A 153 6.19 7.57 -10.04
N PHE A 154 5.98 8.88 -9.87
CA PHE A 154 6.42 9.61 -8.68
C PHE A 154 5.68 9.16 -7.42
N GLY A 155 4.39 8.86 -7.55
CA GLY A 155 3.57 8.33 -6.47
C GLY A 155 4.06 6.97 -5.98
N TYR A 156 4.34 6.03 -6.86
CA TYR A 156 4.86 4.72 -6.47
C TYR A 156 6.28 4.80 -5.90
N LEU A 157 7.14 5.66 -6.46
CA LEU A 157 8.47 5.90 -5.91
C LEU A 157 8.37 6.38 -4.45
N ALA A 158 7.55 7.38 -4.19
CA ALA A 158 7.34 7.94 -2.85
C ALA A 158 6.67 6.92 -1.91
N TYR A 159 5.70 6.13 -2.42
CA TYR A 159 5.08 5.06 -1.67
C TYR A 159 6.11 4.03 -1.18
N LEU A 160 7.00 3.58 -2.04
CA LEU A 160 8.05 2.60 -1.68
C LEU A 160 9.05 3.18 -0.69
N ILE A 161 9.47 4.43 -0.86
CA ILE A 161 10.33 5.15 0.09
C ILE A 161 9.65 5.25 1.46
N GLY A 162 8.40 5.71 1.49
CA GLY A 162 7.63 5.85 2.72
C GLY A 162 7.43 4.52 3.44
N VAL A 163 7.09 3.44 2.71
CA VAL A 163 6.98 2.10 3.29
C VAL A 163 8.30 1.65 3.92
N GLY A 164 9.43 1.85 3.25
CA GLY A 164 10.77 1.57 3.81
C GLY A 164 11.02 2.33 5.10
N TRP A 165 10.65 3.61 5.13
CA TRP A 165 10.82 4.49 6.30
C TRP A 165 9.95 4.09 7.50
N TRP A 166 8.66 3.80 7.28
CA TRP A 166 7.73 3.51 8.39
C TRP A 166 7.80 2.06 8.87
N GLU A 167 7.94 1.08 7.96
CA GLU A 167 7.98 -0.33 8.36
C GLU A 167 9.34 -0.74 8.91
N ARG A 168 10.43 -0.20 8.40
CA ARG A 168 11.82 -0.50 8.80
C ARG A 168 12.14 -2.01 8.83
N THR A 169 11.43 -2.81 8.02
CA THR A 169 11.78 -4.22 7.84
C THR A 169 12.89 -4.33 6.79
N PRO A 170 13.81 -5.31 6.89
CA PRO A 170 14.90 -5.44 5.91
C PRO A 170 14.39 -5.46 4.46
N GLY A 171 13.33 -6.22 4.18
CA GLY A 171 12.74 -6.28 2.84
C GLY A 171 12.15 -4.94 2.37
N ALA A 172 11.46 -4.18 3.24
CA ALA A 172 10.91 -2.88 2.88
C ALA A 172 12.03 -1.85 2.62
N VAL A 173 13.08 -1.88 3.45
CA VAL A 173 14.24 -0.99 3.28
C VAL A 173 14.99 -1.30 1.99
N ILE A 174 15.26 -2.59 1.69
CA ILE A 174 15.92 -2.99 0.44
C ILE A 174 15.12 -2.53 -0.76
N VAL A 175 13.79 -2.75 -0.78
CA VAL A 175 12.92 -2.31 -1.88
C VAL A 175 12.96 -0.79 -2.04
N ALA A 176 12.91 -0.03 -0.94
CA ALA A 176 13.03 1.43 -0.99
C ALA A 176 14.39 1.88 -1.55
N LEU A 177 15.49 1.27 -1.09
CA LEU A 177 16.83 1.60 -1.60
C LEU A 177 16.99 1.27 -3.08
N VAL A 178 16.45 0.14 -3.55
CA VAL A 178 16.45 -0.22 -4.98
C VAL A 178 15.64 0.80 -5.79
N ALA A 179 14.45 1.20 -5.31
CA ALA A 179 13.64 2.21 -5.98
C ALA A 179 14.38 3.56 -6.07
N VAL A 180 15.01 3.99 -4.98
CA VAL A 180 15.82 5.23 -4.96
C VAL A 180 17.06 5.12 -5.86
N PHE A 181 17.76 4.00 -5.87
CA PHE A 181 18.91 3.79 -6.73
C PHE A 181 18.54 3.87 -8.22
N LEU A 182 17.44 3.23 -8.60
CA LEU A 182 17.00 3.20 -10.01
C LEU A 182 16.36 4.52 -10.46
N TYR A 183 15.58 5.16 -9.60
CA TYR A 183 14.71 6.27 -10.00
C TYR A 183 14.82 7.51 -9.10
N GLY A 184 15.72 7.53 -8.12
CA GLY A 184 15.89 8.69 -7.24
C GLY A 184 16.31 9.97 -7.99
N GLY A 185 17.01 9.81 -9.11
CA GLY A 185 17.33 10.94 -10.00
C GLY A 185 16.11 11.62 -10.62
N ALA A 186 14.97 10.92 -10.72
CA ALA A 186 13.72 11.51 -11.19
C ALA A 186 13.21 12.62 -10.28
N ILE A 187 13.65 12.69 -9.01
CA ILE A 187 13.24 13.74 -8.05
C ILE A 187 13.46 15.15 -8.59
N TRP A 188 14.45 15.34 -9.45
CA TRP A 188 14.67 16.62 -10.11
C TRP A 188 13.52 17.04 -11.04
N GLY A 189 12.69 16.08 -11.48
CA GLY A 189 11.48 16.35 -12.27
C GLY A 189 10.36 17.07 -11.49
N VAL A 190 10.46 17.20 -10.15
CA VAL A 190 9.53 18.03 -9.35
C VAL A 190 9.90 19.52 -9.39
N LEU A 191 11.02 19.88 -10.05
CA LEU A 191 11.44 21.27 -10.18
C LEU A 191 10.84 21.90 -11.46
N PRO A 192 10.44 23.18 -11.43
CA PRO A 192 9.83 23.88 -12.56
C PRO A 192 10.89 24.30 -13.60
N THR A 193 11.74 23.38 -14.05
CA THR A 193 12.85 23.66 -14.95
C THR A 193 12.48 23.56 -16.43
N ASN A 194 11.40 22.84 -16.75
CA ASN A 194 10.93 22.64 -18.12
C ASN A 194 9.41 22.89 -18.20
N PRO A 195 8.96 23.88 -19.00
CA PRO A 195 7.54 24.19 -19.12
C PRO A 195 6.70 23.10 -19.78
N LEU A 196 7.32 22.17 -20.52
CA LEU A 196 6.64 21.04 -21.17
C LEU A 196 6.40 19.86 -20.21
N ILE A 197 6.99 19.92 -19.01
CA ILE A 197 6.83 18.89 -18.01
C ILE A 197 5.86 19.38 -16.93
N SER A 198 4.90 18.54 -16.60
CA SER A 198 3.99 18.77 -15.46
C SER A 198 4.71 18.46 -14.14
N TRP A 199 5.61 19.34 -13.71
CA TRP A 199 6.32 19.18 -12.44
C TRP A 199 5.35 19.14 -11.25
N GLU A 200 4.17 19.76 -11.37
CA GLU A 200 3.11 19.73 -10.36
C GLU A 200 2.55 18.33 -10.18
N ALA A 201 2.29 17.62 -11.29
CA ALA A 201 1.83 16.23 -11.25
C ALA A 201 2.89 15.31 -10.59
N HIS A 202 4.18 15.58 -10.86
CA HIS A 202 5.27 14.87 -10.20
C HIS A 202 5.29 15.13 -8.69
N LEU A 203 5.25 16.41 -8.28
CA LEU A 203 5.26 16.80 -6.87
C LEU A 203 4.05 16.25 -6.12
N PHE A 204 2.84 16.47 -6.66
CA PHE A 204 1.62 16.06 -5.96
C PHE A 204 1.41 14.55 -6.01
N GLY A 205 1.82 13.87 -7.08
CA GLY A 205 1.91 12.41 -7.11
C GLY A 205 2.85 11.88 -6.03
N PHE A 206 4.04 12.49 -5.88
CA PHE A 206 4.99 12.13 -4.83
C PHE A 206 4.40 12.31 -3.42
N LEU A 207 3.78 13.44 -3.13
CA LEU A 207 3.14 13.71 -1.84
C LEU A 207 1.99 12.73 -1.56
N ALA A 208 1.15 12.44 -2.57
CA ALA A 208 0.08 11.46 -2.46
C ALA A 208 0.62 10.03 -2.23
N GLY A 209 1.76 9.69 -2.84
CA GLY A 209 2.46 8.43 -2.59
C GLY A 209 2.98 8.28 -1.16
N LEU A 210 3.54 9.35 -0.59
CA LEU A 210 3.90 9.39 0.84
C LEU A 210 2.67 9.21 1.73
N LEU A 211 1.57 9.90 1.42
CA LEU A 211 0.30 9.73 2.15
C LEU A 211 -0.18 8.28 2.09
N ALA A 212 -0.17 7.67 0.90
CA ALA A 212 -0.54 6.26 0.74
C ALA A 212 0.34 5.35 1.60
N ALA A 213 1.65 5.59 1.66
CA ALA A 213 2.56 4.82 2.51
C ALA A 213 2.25 5.01 4.00
N ALA A 214 1.96 6.23 4.44
CA ALA A 214 1.59 6.51 5.83
C ALA A 214 0.30 5.79 6.24
N LEU A 215 -0.67 5.68 5.33
CA LEU A 215 -1.94 4.99 5.56
C LEU A 215 -1.82 3.47 5.53
N LEU A 216 -0.94 2.93 4.68
CA LEU A 216 -0.91 1.51 4.31
C LEU A 216 0.27 0.73 4.87
N HIS A 217 1.22 1.36 5.57
CA HIS A 217 2.35 0.67 6.17
C HIS A 217 1.90 -0.36 7.22
N ARG A 218 2.66 -1.45 7.35
CA ARG A 218 2.38 -2.48 8.36
C ARG A 218 2.87 -2.00 9.72
N LYS A 219 1.96 -1.81 10.67
CA LYS A 219 2.35 -1.56 12.06
C LYS A 219 3.08 -2.80 12.60
N ARG A 220 4.23 -2.60 13.22
CA ARG A 220 4.88 -3.68 13.96
C ARG A 220 3.95 -4.09 15.10
N PRO A 221 3.68 -5.42 15.28
CA PRO A 221 3.00 -5.86 16.49
C PRO A 221 3.82 -5.36 17.69
N ALA A 222 3.15 -4.76 18.66
CA ALA A 222 3.78 -4.42 19.92
C ALA A 222 4.45 -5.70 20.43
N ARG A 223 5.74 -5.62 20.74
CA ARG A 223 6.46 -6.73 21.36
C ARG A 223 5.73 -6.99 22.67
N SER A 224 4.88 -8.03 22.71
CA SER A 224 4.29 -8.47 23.96
C SER A 224 5.46 -8.63 24.92
N ALA A 225 5.45 -7.87 26.01
CA ALA A 225 6.39 -8.11 27.09
C ALA A 225 6.21 -9.58 27.45
N GLN A 226 7.16 -10.42 27.04
CA GLN A 226 7.22 -11.78 27.56
C GLN A 226 7.35 -11.58 29.07
N VAL A 227 6.26 -11.88 29.76
CA VAL A 227 6.32 -12.00 31.22
C VAL A 227 7.31 -13.14 31.45
N ASP A 228 8.50 -12.78 31.86
CA ASP A 228 9.51 -13.75 32.25
C ASP A 228 8.94 -14.54 33.44
N PRO A 229 8.59 -15.83 33.28
CA PRO A 229 8.04 -16.62 34.39
C PRO A 229 9.01 -16.78 35.54
N TYR A 230 10.29 -16.42 35.37
CA TYR A 230 11.32 -16.46 36.37
C TYR A 230 11.67 -15.06 36.94
N SER A 231 10.90 -14.00 36.55
CA SER A 231 11.08 -12.68 37.14
C SER A 231 10.84 -12.76 38.66
N PRO A 232 11.76 -12.27 39.49
CA PRO A 232 11.59 -12.26 40.97
C PRO A 232 10.35 -11.52 41.48
N ARG A 233 9.69 -10.71 40.60
CA ARG A 233 8.46 -9.96 40.95
C ARG A 233 7.17 -10.80 40.89
N SER A 234 7.23 -12.06 40.48
CA SER A 234 6.06 -12.94 40.46
C SER A 234 5.87 -13.75 41.73
N ARG A 235 6.57 -13.45 42.80
CA ARG A 235 6.54 -14.20 44.08
C ARG A 235 6.00 -13.39 45.27
N TRP A 236 5.08 -12.45 45.04
CA TRP A 236 4.33 -11.81 46.11
C TRP A 236 2.85 -11.92 45.92
#